data_0edc31a04d0e44f70f8c80988766eea6
#
_entry.id   0edc31a04d0e44f70f8c80988766eea6
#
_cell.length_a   1.000
_cell.length_b   1.000
_cell.length_c   1.000
_cell.angle_alpha   90.00
_cell.angle_beta   90.00
_cell.angle_gamma   90.00
#
_symmetry.space_group_name_H-M   'P 1'
#
loop_
_entity.id
_entity.type
_entity.pdbx_description
1 polymer ?
#
loop_
_entity_poly.entity_id
_entity_poly.type
_entity_poly.pdbx_seq_one_letter_code
_entity_poly.pdbx_strand_id
1 'polypeptide(L)'
;MNLGFGRLGAPAAAHPAAVKERARRAAALAVAFRARRAGYAGQLAGAWRTYGWTAVGTHFAVYGTTLAGLTAAVDVGLLGGGRARDEAVAKLSALVAPVAPRALVDGLRSSPTAGAFAVAWVLAKFTEIPRLAVTLALTPRVAAMRSVVRLAVRGVVS
;
A
#
# COMPACT_ATOMS: atom_id res chain seq x y z
N MET A 1 46.23 -7.37 31.65
CA MET A 1 44.89 -6.83 31.45
C MET A 1 44.12 -7.75 30.50
N ASN A 2 43.28 -8.61 31.08
CA ASN A 2 42.57 -9.65 30.32
C ASN A 2 41.16 -9.15 30.04
N LEU A 3 40.94 -8.63 28.81
CA LEU A 3 39.62 -8.18 28.36
C LEU A 3 38.79 -9.42 28.00
N GLY A 4 37.94 -9.85 28.96
CA GLY A 4 36.97 -10.91 28.73
C GLY A 4 35.97 -10.53 27.68
N PHE A 5 36.11 -11.04 26.46
CA PHE A 5 35.08 -11.01 25.44
C PHE A 5 33.91 -11.89 25.90
N GLY A 6 32.88 -11.23 26.45
CA GLY A 6 31.62 -11.87 26.77
C GLY A 6 31.08 -12.57 25.53
N ARG A 7 30.91 -13.87 25.55
CA ARG A 7 30.21 -14.67 24.53
C ARG A 7 28.82 -14.11 24.35
N LEU A 8 28.61 -13.44 23.22
CA LEU A 8 27.24 -13.13 22.75
C LEU A 8 26.53 -14.48 22.62
N GLY A 9 25.59 -14.75 23.54
CA GLY A 9 24.79 -15.97 23.51
C GLY A 9 24.14 -16.13 22.15
N ALA A 10 24.34 -17.26 21.50
CA ALA A 10 23.67 -17.61 20.26
C ALA A 10 22.14 -17.46 20.46
N PRO A 11 21.39 -16.87 19.51
CA PRO A 11 19.97 -16.76 19.66
C PRO A 11 19.37 -18.17 19.85
N ALA A 12 18.61 -18.34 20.94
CA ALA A 12 17.97 -19.60 21.25
C ALA A 12 17.19 -20.10 20.04
N ALA A 13 17.53 -21.28 19.52
CA ALA A 13 16.87 -21.89 18.38
C ALA A 13 15.37 -21.98 18.67
N ALA A 14 14.57 -21.31 17.86
CA ALA A 14 13.12 -21.29 18.04
C ALA A 14 12.59 -22.73 18.01
N HIS A 15 11.82 -23.11 19.02
CA HIS A 15 11.27 -24.46 19.15
C HIS A 15 10.50 -24.86 17.88
N PRO A 16 10.76 -26.03 17.26
CA PRO A 16 10.20 -26.40 15.96
C PRO A 16 8.66 -26.37 15.91
N ALA A 17 8.00 -26.60 17.03
CA ALA A 17 6.55 -26.47 17.15
C ALA A 17 6.08 -25.01 17.02
N ALA A 18 6.81 -24.05 17.58
CA ALA A 18 6.50 -22.62 17.46
C ALA A 18 6.67 -22.11 16.04
N VAL A 19 7.65 -22.61 15.30
CA VAL A 19 7.86 -22.28 13.89
C VAL A 19 6.71 -22.82 13.03
N LYS A 20 6.30 -24.07 13.23
CA LYS A 20 5.15 -24.68 12.53
C LYS A 20 3.86 -23.92 12.81
N GLU A 21 3.61 -23.52 14.05
CA GLU A 21 2.41 -22.78 14.44
C GLU A 21 2.39 -21.39 13.79
N ARG A 22 3.50 -20.66 13.79
CA ARG A 22 3.63 -19.36 13.07
C ARG A 22 3.37 -19.53 11.56
N ALA A 23 3.90 -20.56 10.94
CA ALA A 23 3.68 -20.86 9.54
C ALA A 23 2.19 -21.15 9.24
N ARG A 24 1.51 -21.93 10.10
CA ARG A 24 0.07 -22.19 9.97
C ARG A 24 -0.77 -20.92 10.09
N ARG A 25 -0.46 -20.06 11.07
CA ARG A 25 -1.15 -18.76 11.23
C ARG A 25 -0.93 -17.85 10.05
N ALA A 26 0.30 -17.77 9.54
CA ALA A 26 0.62 -17.00 8.34
C ALA A 26 -0.13 -17.51 7.10
N ALA A 27 -0.21 -18.83 6.92
CA ALA A 27 -0.97 -19.45 5.84
C ALA A 27 -2.48 -19.16 5.95
N ALA A 28 -3.06 -19.28 7.13
CA ALA A 28 -4.46 -18.97 7.38
C ALA A 28 -4.79 -17.48 7.10
N LEU A 29 -3.92 -16.57 7.52
CA LEU A 29 -4.05 -15.14 7.22
C LEU A 29 -3.96 -14.86 5.71
N ALA A 30 -3.04 -15.51 5.01
CA ALA A 30 -2.90 -15.38 3.56
C ALA A 30 -4.14 -15.88 2.81
N VAL A 31 -4.75 -16.98 3.24
CA VAL A 31 -6.00 -17.51 2.67
C VAL A 31 -7.16 -16.53 2.93
N ALA A 32 -7.33 -16.06 4.17
CA ALA A 32 -8.36 -15.09 4.51
C ALA A 32 -8.21 -13.78 3.74
N PHE A 33 -6.98 -13.32 3.54
CA PHE A 33 -6.69 -12.13 2.75
C PHE A 33 -7.05 -12.31 1.27
N ARG A 34 -6.71 -13.47 0.68
CA ARG A 34 -7.08 -13.80 -0.71
C ARG A 34 -8.58 -13.88 -0.90
N ALA A 35 -9.30 -14.51 0.03
CA ALA A 35 -10.76 -14.62 -0.03
C ALA A 35 -11.44 -13.24 0.03
N ARG A 36 -10.99 -12.36 0.93
CA ARG A 36 -11.47 -10.98 1.00
C ARG A 36 -11.18 -10.20 -0.28
N ARG A 37 -9.96 -10.33 -0.81
CA ARG A 37 -9.57 -9.66 -2.06
C ARG A 37 -10.42 -10.11 -3.25
N ALA A 38 -10.72 -11.40 -3.37
CA ALA A 38 -11.60 -11.94 -4.41
C ALA A 38 -13.02 -11.39 -4.31
N GLY A 39 -13.58 -11.27 -3.10
CA GLY A 39 -14.89 -10.64 -2.86
C GLY A 39 -14.92 -9.18 -3.31
N TYR A 40 -13.91 -8.39 -2.98
CA TYR A 40 -13.81 -6.99 -3.43
C TYR A 40 -13.60 -6.84 -4.94
N ALA A 41 -12.86 -7.75 -5.57
CA ALA A 41 -12.69 -7.75 -7.02
C ALA A 41 -14.03 -7.98 -7.76
N GLY A 42 -14.87 -8.88 -7.25
CA GLY A 42 -16.22 -9.10 -7.77
C GLY A 42 -17.12 -7.86 -7.62
N GLN A 43 -17.07 -7.20 -6.48
CA GLN A 43 -17.80 -5.95 -6.23
C GLN A 43 -17.31 -4.81 -7.13
N LEU A 44 -16.01 -4.70 -7.36
CA LEU A 44 -15.44 -3.70 -8.26
C LEU A 44 -15.85 -3.96 -9.72
N ALA A 45 -15.88 -5.23 -10.15
CA ALA A 45 -16.39 -5.61 -11.46
C ALA A 45 -17.88 -5.28 -11.62
N GLY A 46 -18.68 -5.48 -10.56
CA GLY A 46 -20.08 -5.05 -10.51
C GLY A 46 -20.23 -3.53 -10.64
N ALA A 47 -19.46 -2.78 -9.86
CA ALA A 47 -19.43 -1.32 -9.94
C ALA A 47 -18.98 -0.82 -11.33
N TRP A 48 -18.03 -1.51 -11.97
CA TRP A 48 -17.63 -1.22 -13.36
C TRP A 48 -18.79 -1.39 -14.34
N ARG A 49 -19.54 -2.50 -14.23
CA ARG A 49 -20.70 -2.75 -15.11
C ARG A 49 -21.79 -1.71 -14.93
N THR A 50 -22.02 -1.24 -13.69
CA THR A 50 -23.10 -0.29 -13.36
C THR A 50 -22.70 1.16 -13.65
N TYR A 51 -21.49 1.57 -13.29
CA TYR A 51 -21.04 2.97 -13.31
C TYR A 51 -19.97 3.25 -14.36
N GLY A 52 -19.44 2.22 -15.04
CA GLY A 52 -18.46 2.35 -16.14
C GLY A 52 -17.23 3.15 -15.75
N TRP A 53 -16.86 4.11 -16.59
CA TRP A 53 -15.70 4.99 -16.39
C TRP A 53 -15.73 5.80 -15.09
N THR A 54 -16.92 6.05 -14.53
CA THR A 54 -17.04 6.75 -13.23
C THR A 54 -16.44 5.90 -12.10
N ALA A 55 -16.65 4.59 -12.10
CA ALA A 55 -16.06 3.69 -11.11
C ALA A 55 -14.52 3.67 -11.20
N VAL A 56 -13.99 3.64 -12.44
CA VAL A 56 -12.54 3.68 -12.68
C VAL A 56 -11.95 5.00 -12.22
N GLY A 57 -12.54 6.12 -12.64
CA GLY A 57 -12.08 7.45 -12.25
C GLY A 57 -12.08 7.63 -10.72
N THR A 58 -13.16 7.19 -10.04
CA THR A 58 -13.23 7.22 -8.58
C THR A 58 -12.14 6.35 -7.94
N HIS A 59 -11.91 5.15 -8.48
CA HIS A 59 -10.85 4.27 -7.98
C HIS A 59 -9.46 4.91 -8.08
N PHE A 60 -9.13 5.46 -9.24
CA PHE A 60 -7.84 6.14 -9.45
C PHE A 60 -7.70 7.42 -8.62
N ALA A 61 -8.78 8.18 -8.45
CA ALA A 61 -8.76 9.37 -7.59
C ALA A 61 -8.47 8.99 -6.13
N VAL A 62 -9.17 7.98 -5.58
CA VAL A 62 -8.91 7.47 -4.22
C VAL A 62 -7.50 6.90 -4.10
N TYR A 63 -7.02 6.18 -5.12
CA TYR A 63 -5.66 5.66 -5.14
C TYR A 63 -4.61 6.77 -5.12
N GLY A 64 -4.73 7.74 -6.02
CA GLY A 64 -3.81 8.87 -6.13
C GLY A 64 -3.77 9.71 -4.85
N THR A 65 -4.94 10.02 -4.28
CA THR A 65 -5.03 10.76 -3.02
C THR A 65 -4.38 9.99 -1.86
N THR A 66 -4.63 8.67 -1.77
CA THR A 66 -4.00 7.83 -0.73
C THR A 66 -2.48 7.79 -0.90
N LEU A 67 -2.00 7.60 -2.12
CA LEU A 67 -0.56 7.54 -2.40
C LEU A 67 0.13 8.89 -2.14
N ALA A 68 -0.46 9.98 -2.59
CA ALA A 68 0.05 11.33 -2.34
C ALA A 68 0.08 11.65 -0.84
N GLY A 69 -0.99 11.33 -0.11
CA GLY A 69 -1.08 11.52 1.34
C GLY A 69 -0.03 10.68 2.10
N LEU A 70 0.15 9.41 1.73
CA LEU A 70 1.19 8.56 2.32
C LEU A 70 2.59 9.07 1.99
N THR A 71 2.84 9.50 0.75
CA THR A 71 4.14 10.06 0.36
C THR A 71 4.45 11.31 1.17
N ALA A 72 3.50 12.24 1.28
CA ALA A 72 3.64 13.43 2.10
C ALA A 72 3.87 13.08 3.58
N ALA A 73 3.13 12.12 4.13
CA ALA A 73 3.28 11.68 5.52
C ALA A 73 4.66 11.06 5.80
N VAL A 74 5.23 10.31 4.84
CA VAL A 74 6.59 9.76 4.94
C VAL A 74 7.62 10.89 4.81
N ASP A 75 7.42 11.82 3.89
CA ASP A 75 8.36 12.91 3.62
C ASP A 75 8.45 13.90 4.81
N VAL A 76 7.32 14.26 5.40
CA VAL A 76 7.23 15.10 6.61
C VAL A 76 7.68 14.36 7.89
N GLY A 77 7.91 13.04 7.80
CA GLY A 77 8.36 12.24 8.94
C GLY A 77 7.28 11.83 9.94
N LEU A 78 5.99 11.99 9.61
CA LEU A 78 4.88 11.57 10.46
C LEU A 78 4.86 10.06 10.74
N LEU A 79 5.43 9.25 9.85
CA LEU A 79 5.48 7.79 9.96
C LEU A 79 6.85 7.29 10.51
N GLY A 80 7.51 8.08 11.39
CA GLY A 80 8.68 7.62 12.12
C GLY A 80 9.96 8.44 11.94
N GLY A 81 9.88 9.62 11.30
CA GLY A 81 11.02 10.53 11.09
C GLY A 81 12.03 10.04 10.02
N GLY A 82 13.07 10.85 9.78
CA GLY A 82 14.07 10.57 8.73
C GLY A 82 14.78 9.23 8.89
N ARG A 83 15.13 8.83 10.13
CA ARG A 83 15.78 7.54 10.40
C ARG A 83 14.91 6.34 10.03
N ALA A 84 13.63 6.35 10.36
CA ALA A 84 12.70 5.26 10.02
C ALA A 84 12.48 5.16 8.51
N ARG A 85 12.44 6.29 7.81
CA ARG A 85 12.40 6.32 6.34
C ARG A 85 13.67 5.69 5.75
N ASP A 86 14.84 6.13 6.19
CA ASP A 86 16.12 5.65 5.65
C ASP A 86 16.31 4.15 5.91
N GLU A 87 15.90 3.66 7.06
CA GLU A 87 15.88 2.23 7.38
C GLU A 87 14.89 1.46 6.50
N ALA A 88 13.68 2.00 6.26
CA ALA A 88 12.70 1.40 5.37
C ALA A 88 13.19 1.36 3.92
N VAL A 89 13.82 2.43 3.43
CA VAL A 89 14.44 2.49 2.10
C VAL A 89 15.59 1.50 1.99
N ALA A 90 16.44 1.38 3.02
CA ALA A 90 17.53 0.41 3.05
C ALA A 90 17.01 -1.03 2.98
N LYS A 91 16.00 -1.38 3.79
CA LYS A 91 15.36 -2.70 3.77
C LYS A 91 14.69 -2.99 2.42
N LEU A 92 13.95 -2.01 1.87
CA LEU A 92 13.29 -2.14 0.57
C LEU A 92 14.31 -2.32 -0.55
N SER A 93 15.37 -1.52 -0.56
CA SER A 93 16.43 -1.62 -1.56
C SER A 93 17.16 -2.97 -1.51
N ALA A 94 17.41 -3.51 -0.31
CA ALA A 94 18.00 -4.83 -0.13
C ALA A 94 17.09 -5.96 -0.63
N LEU A 95 15.78 -5.83 -0.41
CA LEU A 95 14.78 -6.82 -0.86
C LEU A 95 14.65 -6.84 -2.39
N VAL A 96 14.75 -5.66 -3.04
CA VAL A 96 14.56 -5.50 -4.48
C VAL A 96 15.85 -5.70 -5.27
N ALA A 97 17.01 -5.50 -4.65
CA ALA A 97 18.33 -5.60 -5.28
C ALA A 97 18.58 -6.88 -6.11
N PRO A 98 18.10 -8.09 -5.72
CA PRO A 98 18.33 -9.31 -6.52
C PRO A 98 17.59 -9.33 -7.86
N VAL A 99 16.49 -8.56 -8.01
CA VAL A 99 15.59 -8.61 -9.17
C VAL A 99 15.51 -7.29 -9.94
N ALA A 100 15.97 -6.18 -9.37
CA ALA A 100 15.88 -4.85 -9.97
C ALA A 100 17.20 -4.41 -10.61
N PRO A 101 17.14 -3.60 -11.69
CA PRO A 101 18.32 -2.94 -12.24
C PRO A 101 19.04 -2.08 -11.19
N ARG A 102 20.37 -2.09 -11.16
CA ARG A 102 21.18 -1.32 -10.21
C ARG A 102 20.84 0.17 -10.21
N ALA A 103 20.61 0.76 -11.39
CA ALA A 103 20.23 2.16 -11.53
C ALA A 103 18.94 2.52 -10.75
N LEU A 104 17.97 1.60 -10.66
CA LEU A 104 16.74 1.79 -9.87
C LEU A 104 17.02 1.75 -8.36
N VAL A 105 17.86 0.84 -7.91
CA VAL A 105 18.26 0.72 -6.50
C VAL A 105 19.06 1.96 -6.06
N ASP A 106 19.96 2.43 -6.90
CA ASP A 106 20.76 3.63 -6.65
C ASP A 106 19.88 4.89 -6.65
N GLY A 107 18.91 4.98 -7.57
CA GLY A 107 17.93 6.05 -7.61
C GLY A 107 17.05 6.13 -6.35
N LEU A 108 16.64 4.98 -5.80
CA LEU A 108 15.89 4.91 -4.53
C LEU A 108 16.70 5.43 -3.33
N ARG A 109 18.03 5.22 -3.34
CA ARG A 109 18.92 5.64 -2.25
C ARG A 109 19.37 7.09 -2.39
N SER A 110 19.58 7.57 -3.61
CA SER A 110 20.09 8.91 -3.87
C SER A 110 19.05 10.02 -3.79
N SER A 111 17.77 9.69 -4.04
CA SER A 111 16.67 10.67 -4.00
C SER A 111 15.76 10.46 -2.78
N PRO A 112 15.72 11.41 -1.83
CA PRO A 112 14.83 11.35 -0.68
C PRO A 112 13.37 11.19 -1.07
N THR A 113 12.90 11.90 -2.10
CA THR A 113 11.53 11.85 -2.60
C THR A 113 11.21 10.51 -3.25
N ALA A 114 12.13 9.94 -4.04
CA ALA A 114 11.94 8.62 -4.64
C ALA A 114 11.88 7.54 -3.56
N GLY A 115 12.71 7.64 -2.52
CA GLY A 115 12.66 6.76 -1.35
C GLY A 115 11.34 6.87 -0.60
N ALA A 116 10.86 8.09 -0.31
CA ALA A 116 9.57 8.32 0.33
C ALA A 116 8.41 7.76 -0.50
N PHE A 117 8.41 7.98 -1.81
CA PHE A 117 7.41 7.42 -2.73
C PHE A 117 7.42 5.89 -2.74
N ALA A 118 8.59 5.26 -2.78
CA ALA A 118 8.70 3.80 -2.78
C ALA A 118 8.16 3.19 -1.48
N VAL A 119 8.48 3.77 -0.33
CA VAL A 119 7.93 3.36 0.98
C VAL A 119 6.41 3.55 1.00
N ALA A 120 5.91 4.72 0.56
CA ALA A 120 4.49 5.01 0.47
C ALA A 120 3.75 4.04 -0.45
N TRP A 121 4.37 3.66 -1.58
CA TRP A 121 3.79 2.69 -2.51
C TRP A 121 3.66 1.30 -1.89
N VAL A 122 4.65 0.84 -1.13
CA VAL A 122 4.56 -0.41 -0.37
C VAL A 122 3.47 -0.32 0.69
N LEU A 123 3.41 0.77 1.46
CA LEU A 123 2.35 1.01 2.46
C LEU A 123 0.96 1.04 1.82
N ALA A 124 0.84 1.62 0.61
CA ALA A 124 -0.42 1.64 -0.14
C ALA A 124 -0.94 0.24 -0.50
N LYS A 125 -0.07 -0.78 -0.56
CA LYS A 125 -0.50 -2.18 -0.73
C LYS A 125 -1.25 -2.72 0.49
N PHE A 126 -0.87 -2.30 1.68
CA PHE A 126 -1.58 -2.69 2.91
C PHE A 126 -2.94 -1.99 3.06
N THR A 127 -3.09 -0.80 2.45
CA THR A 127 -4.36 -0.06 2.45
C THR A 127 -5.28 -0.44 1.28
N GLU A 128 -4.97 -1.46 0.49
CA GLU A 128 -5.75 -1.86 -0.68
C GLU A 128 -7.20 -2.20 -0.32
N ILE A 129 -7.42 -2.98 0.74
CA ILE A 129 -8.77 -3.42 1.17
C ILE A 129 -9.63 -2.24 1.64
N PRO A 130 -9.23 -1.40 2.62
CA PRO A 130 -10.03 -0.26 3.04
C PRO A 130 -10.23 0.75 1.90
N ARG A 131 -9.25 0.94 1.03
CA ARG A 131 -9.35 1.80 -0.15
C ARG A 131 -10.41 1.33 -1.13
N LEU A 132 -10.49 0.02 -1.40
CA LEU A 132 -11.53 -0.55 -2.25
C LEU A 132 -12.92 -0.33 -1.65
N ALA A 133 -13.09 -0.52 -0.33
CA ALA A 133 -14.33 -0.23 0.37
C ALA A 133 -14.75 1.25 0.22
N VAL A 134 -13.81 2.18 0.39
CA VAL A 134 -14.05 3.61 0.18
C VAL A 134 -14.43 3.89 -1.27
N THR A 135 -13.73 3.31 -2.25
CA THR A 135 -14.05 3.45 -3.68
C THR A 135 -15.48 3.01 -3.97
N LEU A 136 -15.89 1.84 -3.48
CA LEU A 136 -17.23 1.31 -3.69
C LEU A 136 -18.31 2.19 -3.05
N ALA A 137 -18.06 2.75 -1.86
CA ALA A 137 -18.97 3.66 -1.19
C ALA A 137 -19.09 5.04 -1.88
N LEU A 138 -18.00 5.54 -2.45
CA LEU A 138 -17.95 6.83 -3.13
C LEU A 138 -18.49 6.79 -4.56
N THR A 139 -18.31 5.69 -5.29
CA THR A 139 -18.69 5.57 -6.70
C THR A 139 -20.15 5.96 -6.98
N PRO A 140 -21.18 5.49 -6.24
CA PRO A 140 -22.56 5.90 -6.50
C PRO A 140 -22.79 7.39 -6.22
N ARG A 141 -22.12 7.96 -5.21
CA ARG A 141 -22.24 9.40 -4.91
C ARG A 141 -21.65 10.25 -6.03
N VAL A 142 -20.47 9.90 -6.52
CA VAL A 142 -19.83 10.59 -7.65
C VAL A 142 -20.68 10.46 -8.92
N ALA A 143 -21.26 9.29 -9.17
CA ALA A 143 -22.14 9.08 -10.31
C ALA A 143 -23.41 9.96 -10.22
N ALA A 144 -24.03 10.05 -9.05
CA ALA A 144 -25.17 10.92 -8.80
C ALA A 144 -24.82 12.41 -9.00
N MET A 145 -23.69 12.87 -8.49
CA MET A 145 -23.23 14.26 -8.69
C MET A 145 -23.02 14.58 -10.18
N ARG A 146 -22.43 13.67 -10.95
CA ARG A 146 -22.23 13.85 -12.39
C ARG A 146 -23.55 13.95 -13.16
N SER A 147 -24.59 13.23 -12.76
CA SER A 147 -25.91 13.33 -13.39
C SER A 147 -26.56 14.68 -13.12
N VAL A 148 -26.47 15.20 -11.91
CA VAL A 148 -26.98 16.54 -11.55
C VAL A 148 -26.26 17.64 -12.34
N VAL A 149 -24.93 17.59 -12.42
CA VAL A 149 -24.15 18.58 -13.18
C VAL A 149 -24.51 18.55 -14.67
N ARG A 150 -24.70 17.35 -15.27
CA ARG A 150 -25.12 17.23 -16.67
C ARG A 150 -26.52 17.85 -16.94
N LEU A 151 -27.44 17.66 -16.00
CA LEU A 151 -28.79 18.24 -16.11
C LEU A 151 -28.75 19.76 -15.99
N ALA A 152 -27.95 20.28 -15.03
CA ALA A 152 -27.78 21.71 -14.85
C ALA A 152 -27.18 22.40 -16.10
N VAL A 153 -26.14 21.79 -16.70
CA VAL A 153 -25.50 22.32 -17.92
C VAL A 153 -26.45 22.29 -19.10
N ARG A 154 -27.28 21.26 -19.25
CA ARG A 154 -28.28 21.20 -20.35
C ARG A 154 -29.38 22.23 -20.17
N GLY A 155 -29.81 22.51 -18.94
CA GLY A 155 -30.83 23.53 -18.66
C GLY A 155 -30.37 24.99 -18.85
N VAL A 156 -29.04 25.21 -18.89
CA VAL A 156 -28.50 26.57 -19.17
C VAL A 156 -28.28 26.82 -20.65
N VAL A 157 -28.21 25.78 -21.49
CA VAL A 157 -27.95 25.88 -22.94
C VAL A 157 -29.25 25.84 -23.78
N SER A 158 -30.39 25.53 -23.18
CA SER A 158 -31.72 25.59 -23.78
C SER A 158 -32.43 26.89 -23.44
#